data_91e4527e5f0492291c3c926b65c36fb0
#
_entry.id   91e4527e5f0492291c3c926b65c36fb0
#
_cell.length_a   1.000
_cell.length_b   1.000
_cell.length_c   1.000
_cell.angle_alpha   90.00
_cell.angle_beta   90.00
_cell.angle_gamma   90.00
#
_symmetry.space_group_name_H-M   'P 1'
#
loop_
_entity.id
_entity.type
_entity.pdbx_description
1 polymer ?
#
loop_
_entity_poly.entity_id
_entity_poly.type
_entity_poly.pdbx_seq_one_letter_code
_entity_poly.pdbx_strand_id
1 'polypeptide(L)'
;MKNLLKQLVETESPSHVKAAVDRVGSIVAGECRKLNAQVEIIPNKKTGDHVLAKWGNDSKNGVLILCHMDTVFPLGTLKTFPYKEADGKIHGPGTLDMKAGIVITLSAISSLLSKGTAAPRPVTALFTSDEEIGSLTSRKHIESLAREASIVFVMEGALLDGSLKTWRKGVGEFNVKVKGRAAHAGGDHKEGRNAIEEMAHQIIAIQKLTDYEKQTTLNVGIINGGTASNVVPEESTIEVDVRVMQPGEWERLEGEMKKLKPALDGTSIEVSGGLNRPPMPFGEVSQAAFKKASQIAKDVLGVELKAGGTGGASDGNFVAPLGIPVLDGMGAIGEGYHSDREYIFANSLEERAKLLAALIENW
;
A
#
# COMPACT_ATOMS: atom_id res chain seq x y z
N MET A 1 -19.14 -15.33 -3.49
CA MET A 1 -18.18 -14.23 -3.69
C MET A 1 -18.87 -12.87 -3.76
N LYS A 2 -19.72 -12.58 -4.75
CA LYS A 2 -20.33 -11.25 -4.95
C LYS A 2 -21.10 -10.72 -3.74
N ASN A 3 -21.91 -11.56 -3.07
CA ASN A 3 -22.65 -11.13 -1.87
C ASN A 3 -21.74 -10.69 -0.72
N LEU A 4 -20.63 -11.41 -0.50
CA LEU A 4 -19.64 -11.01 0.49
C LEU A 4 -18.91 -9.73 0.09
N LEU A 5 -18.53 -9.60 -1.20
CA LEU A 5 -17.92 -8.37 -1.70
C LEU A 5 -18.86 -7.18 -1.51
N LYS A 6 -20.13 -7.32 -1.87
CA LYS A 6 -21.16 -6.30 -1.65
C LYS A 6 -21.21 -5.89 -0.17
N GLN A 7 -21.30 -6.86 0.74
CA GLN A 7 -21.33 -6.60 2.18
C GLN A 7 -20.10 -5.83 2.65
N LEU A 8 -18.90 -6.23 2.19
CA LEU A 8 -17.64 -5.55 2.56
C LEU A 8 -17.59 -4.12 2.00
N VAL A 9 -17.99 -3.93 0.73
CA VAL A 9 -18.00 -2.60 0.09
C VAL A 9 -19.00 -1.68 0.76
N GLU A 10 -20.21 -2.17 1.05
CA GLU A 10 -21.26 -1.41 1.75
C GLU A 10 -20.94 -1.15 3.24
N THR A 11 -19.90 -1.78 3.78
CA THR A 11 -19.34 -1.46 5.09
C THR A 11 -18.14 -0.54 4.90
N GLU A 12 -18.37 0.79 4.95
CA GLU A 12 -17.30 1.79 4.80
C GLU A 12 -16.22 1.61 5.86
N SER A 13 -14.95 1.77 5.46
CA SER A 13 -13.77 1.52 6.32
C SER A 13 -12.62 2.50 6.11
N PRO A 14 -12.85 3.83 6.24
CA PRO A 14 -11.74 4.79 6.17
C PRO A 14 -10.71 4.53 7.28
N SER A 15 -9.42 4.53 6.92
CA SER A 15 -8.30 4.14 7.80
C SER A 15 -8.28 4.87 9.15
N HIS A 16 -8.65 6.16 9.14
CA HIS A 16 -8.66 7.00 10.35
C HIS A 16 -9.88 6.80 11.25
N VAL A 17 -10.85 5.97 10.87
CA VAL A 17 -12.07 5.72 11.66
C VAL A 17 -12.06 4.30 12.19
N LYS A 18 -11.40 4.09 13.32
CA LYS A 18 -11.24 2.77 13.95
C LYS A 18 -12.52 1.94 13.95
N ALA A 19 -13.62 2.46 14.47
CA ALA A 19 -14.88 1.74 14.58
C ALA A 19 -15.47 1.30 13.22
N ALA A 20 -15.12 1.99 12.13
CA ALA A 20 -15.53 1.62 10.79
C ALA A 20 -14.72 0.44 10.27
N VAL A 21 -13.41 0.46 10.42
CA VAL A 21 -12.51 -0.64 10.03
C VAL A 21 -12.79 -1.87 10.90
N ASP A 22 -13.03 -1.71 12.19
CA ASP A 22 -13.38 -2.81 13.11
C ASP A 22 -14.68 -3.55 12.69
N ARG A 23 -15.65 -2.85 12.07
CA ARG A 23 -16.84 -3.51 11.52
C ARG A 23 -16.48 -4.44 10.36
N VAL A 24 -15.61 -4.01 9.45
CA VAL A 24 -15.11 -4.87 8.38
C VAL A 24 -14.30 -6.03 8.97
N GLY A 25 -13.42 -5.75 9.93
CA GLY A 25 -12.64 -6.77 10.64
C GLY A 25 -13.53 -7.85 11.30
N SER A 26 -14.66 -7.44 11.87
CA SER A 26 -15.63 -8.38 12.46
C SER A 26 -16.26 -9.30 11.42
N ILE A 27 -16.60 -8.78 10.23
CA ILE A 27 -17.11 -9.58 9.11
C ILE A 27 -16.04 -10.57 8.66
N VAL A 28 -14.82 -10.10 8.40
CA VAL A 28 -13.68 -10.92 7.95
C VAL A 28 -13.37 -12.03 8.95
N ALA A 29 -13.27 -11.69 10.24
CA ALA A 29 -13.05 -12.66 11.30
C ALA A 29 -14.17 -13.72 11.38
N GLY A 30 -15.41 -13.30 11.18
CA GLY A 30 -16.57 -14.19 11.12
C GLY A 30 -16.50 -15.18 9.95
N GLU A 31 -16.14 -14.70 8.75
CA GLU A 31 -15.96 -15.55 7.57
C GLU A 31 -14.78 -16.52 7.73
N CYS A 32 -13.66 -16.07 8.30
CA CYS A 32 -12.52 -16.94 8.61
C CYS A 32 -12.90 -18.07 9.58
N ARG A 33 -13.67 -17.76 10.64
CA ARG A 33 -14.15 -18.79 11.59
C ARG A 33 -15.09 -19.81 10.94
N LYS A 34 -15.94 -19.39 10.00
CA LYS A 34 -16.80 -20.32 9.23
C LYS A 34 -15.96 -21.29 8.38
N LEU A 35 -14.76 -20.91 8.02
CA LEU A 35 -13.77 -21.74 7.32
C LEU A 35 -12.82 -22.47 8.27
N ASN A 36 -13.19 -22.62 9.55
CA ASN A 36 -12.41 -23.31 10.58
C ASN A 36 -11.01 -22.72 10.85
N ALA A 37 -10.80 -21.42 10.62
CA ALA A 37 -9.56 -20.76 10.99
C ALA A 37 -9.44 -20.57 12.50
N GLN A 38 -8.21 -20.66 13.00
CA GLN A 38 -7.84 -20.05 14.28
C GLN A 38 -7.72 -18.55 14.03
N VAL A 39 -8.59 -17.75 14.66
CA VAL A 39 -8.67 -16.30 14.45
C VAL A 39 -8.22 -15.57 15.70
N GLU A 40 -7.23 -14.73 15.55
CA GLU A 40 -6.73 -13.77 16.55
C GLU A 40 -7.07 -12.35 16.12
N ILE A 41 -7.59 -11.54 17.03
CA ILE A 41 -7.75 -10.11 16.84
C ILE A 41 -6.57 -9.41 17.51
N ILE A 42 -5.80 -8.68 16.73
CA ILE A 42 -4.65 -7.92 17.21
C ILE A 42 -5.12 -6.50 17.48
N PRO A 43 -5.25 -6.09 18.74
CA PRO A 43 -5.84 -4.80 19.08
C PRO A 43 -4.92 -3.63 18.69
N ASN A 44 -5.53 -2.56 18.19
CA ASN A 44 -4.86 -1.33 17.86
C ASN A 44 -5.63 -0.12 18.40
N LYS A 45 -4.92 0.88 18.94
CA LYS A 45 -5.53 2.09 19.52
C LYS A 45 -5.68 3.24 18.52
N LYS A 46 -4.92 3.23 17.43
CA LYS A 46 -4.84 4.34 16.46
C LYS A 46 -5.74 4.12 15.26
N THR A 47 -5.77 2.89 14.75
CA THR A 47 -6.56 2.47 13.58
C THR A 47 -7.47 1.32 13.98
N GLY A 48 -8.13 0.64 13.03
CA GLY A 48 -8.85 -0.60 13.31
C GLY A 48 -7.93 -1.70 13.88
N ASP A 49 -8.52 -2.69 14.51
CA ASP A 49 -7.79 -3.88 14.93
C ASP A 49 -7.39 -4.71 13.70
N HIS A 50 -6.21 -5.35 13.73
CA HIS A 50 -5.84 -6.29 12.67
C HIS A 50 -6.46 -7.66 12.94
N VAL A 51 -6.73 -8.43 11.88
CA VAL A 51 -7.26 -9.80 11.99
C VAL A 51 -6.20 -10.76 11.46
N LEU A 52 -5.82 -11.72 12.30
CA LEU A 52 -4.92 -12.82 11.92
C LEU A 52 -5.70 -14.12 11.89
N ALA A 53 -5.69 -14.81 10.77
CA ALA A 53 -6.36 -16.09 10.59
C ALA A 53 -5.37 -17.16 10.15
N LYS A 54 -5.42 -18.35 10.77
CA LYS A 54 -4.50 -19.47 10.51
C LYS A 54 -5.27 -20.75 10.22
N TRP A 55 -4.84 -21.47 9.18
CA TRP A 55 -5.29 -22.80 8.80
C TRP A 55 -4.11 -23.76 8.80
N GLY A 56 -4.21 -24.85 9.55
CA GLY A 56 -3.11 -25.80 9.78
C GLY A 56 -2.44 -25.59 11.14
N ASN A 57 -1.58 -26.56 11.52
CA ASN A 57 -1.05 -26.65 12.89
C ASN A 57 0.35 -26.03 13.07
N ASP A 58 1.06 -25.68 11.98
CA ASP A 58 2.38 -25.07 12.03
C ASP A 58 2.44 -23.88 11.08
N SER A 59 3.04 -22.75 11.52
CA SER A 59 3.19 -21.57 10.67
C SER A 59 4.48 -21.57 9.84
N LYS A 60 5.44 -22.46 10.19
CA LYS A 60 6.75 -22.47 9.52
C LYS A 60 6.66 -23.05 8.11
N ASN A 61 7.36 -22.38 7.18
CA ASN A 61 7.36 -22.72 5.76
C ASN A 61 5.96 -22.75 5.11
N GLY A 62 5.00 -22.05 5.70
CA GLY A 62 3.65 -21.88 5.18
C GLY A 62 3.53 -20.79 4.12
N VAL A 63 2.31 -20.55 3.72
CA VAL A 63 1.91 -19.44 2.85
C VAL A 63 1.41 -18.30 3.72
N LEU A 64 1.93 -17.09 3.52
CA LEU A 64 1.37 -15.87 4.09
C LEU A 64 0.57 -15.12 3.04
N ILE A 65 -0.64 -14.71 3.38
CA ILE A 65 -1.51 -13.87 2.55
C ILE A 65 -1.68 -12.53 3.26
N LEU A 66 -1.43 -11.44 2.54
CA LEU A 66 -1.60 -10.08 3.04
C LEU A 66 -2.78 -9.43 2.34
N CYS A 67 -3.71 -8.91 3.13
CA CYS A 67 -4.83 -8.09 2.70
C CYS A 67 -4.94 -6.88 3.62
N HIS A 68 -5.48 -5.76 3.14
CA HIS A 68 -5.93 -4.69 4.02
C HIS A 68 -7.45 -4.51 3.98
N MET A 69 -7.99 -3.99 5.07
CA MET A 69 -9.43 -3.82 5.29
C MET A 69 -9.86 -2.35 5.21
N ASP A 70 -8.91 -1.46 5.38
CA ASP A 70 -9.11 -0.01 5.31
C ASP A 70 -9.16 0.49 3.87
N THR A 71 -9.63 1.72 3.70
CA THR A 71 -9.71 2.40 2.41
C THR A 71 -9.45 3.90 2.58
N VAL A 72 -9.05 4.57 1.49
CA VAL A 72 -8.90 6.04 1.43
C VAL A 72 -10.23 6.79 1.48
N PHE A 73 -11.35 6.10 1.19
CA PHE A 73 -12.65 6.74 1.04
C PHE A 73 -13.24 7.19 2.37
N PRO A 74 -13.68 8.46 2.51
CA PRO A 74 -14.31 8.95 3.74
C PRO A 74 -15.69 8.33 3.98
N LEU A 75 -16.18 8.41 5.22
CA LEU A 75 -17.56 8.02 5.55
C LEU A 75 -18.58 8.82 4.72
N GLY A 76 -19.58 8.12 4.22
CA GLY A 76 -20.65 8.69 3.39
C GLY A 76 -20.37 8.63 1.90
N THR A 77 -19.22 8.10 1.46
CA THR A 77 -18.87 7.91 0.04
C THR A 77 -19.92 7.06 -0.69
N LEU A 78 -20.52 6.09 -0.03
CA LEU A 78 -21.58 5.25 -0.61
C LEU A 78 -22.83 6.03 -1.08
N LYS A 79 -23.04 7.27 -0.63
CA LYS A 79 -24.14 8.10 -1.09
C LYS A 79 -23.96 8.58 -2.54
N THR A 80 -22.72 8.76 -2.95
CA THR A 80 -22.36 9.25 -4.30
C THR A 80 -21.70 8.19 -5.17
N PHE A 81 -21.07 7.20 -4.55
CA PHE A 81 -20.40 6.09 -5.21
C PHE A 81 -20.82 4.75 -4.56
N PRO A 82 -22.07 4.27 -4.79
CA PRO A 82 -22.59 3.05 -4.21
C PRO A 82 -22.02 1.80 -4.90
N TYR A 83 -22.11 0.63 -4.21
CA TYR A 83 -21.90 -0.65 -4.86
C TYR A 83 -22.86 -0.83 -6.04
N LYS A 84 -22.33 -1.16 -7.21
CA LYS A 84 -23.11 -1.35 -8.43
C LYS A 84 -22.50 -2.43 -9.32
N GLU A 85 -23.33 -3.36 -9.77
CA GLU A 85 -22.96 -4.31 -10.83
C GLU A 85 -23.56 -3.84 -12.15
N ALA A 86 -22.69 -3.65 -13.15
CA ALA A 86 -23.11 -3.27 -14.50
C ALA A 86 -22.05 -3.68 -15.54
N ASP A 87 -22.48 -4.14 -16.68
CA ASP A 87 -21.62 -4.40 -17.88
C ASP A 87 -20.42 -5.32 -17.56
N GLY A 88 -20.62 -6.35 -16.72
CA GLY A 88 -19.57 -7.26 -16.33
C GLY A 88 -18.57 -6.70 -15.30
N LYS A 89 -18.83 -5.49 -14.80
CA LYS A 89 -18.02 -4.81 -13.79
C LYS A 89 -18.74 -4.71 -12.46
N ILE A 90 -17.96 -4.60 -11.38
CA ILE A 90 -18.44 -4.30 -10.05
C ILE A 90 -17.75 -3.01 -9.61
N HIS A 91 -18.55 -1.98 -9.34
CA HIS A 91 -18.11 -0.68 -8.86
C HIS A 91 -18.36 -0.51 -7.37
N GLY A 92 -17.60 0.34 -6.73
CA GLY A 92 -17.79 0.73 -5.34
C GLY A 92 -16.48 1.02 -4.62
N PRO A 93 -16.51 1.77 -3.50
CA PRO A 93 -15.31 2.20 -2.79
C PRO A 93 -14.57 1.01 -2.17
N GLY A 94 -13.28 0.89 -2.48
CA GLY A 94 -12.43 -0.21 -2.00
C GLY A 94 -12.74 -1.56 -2.65
N THR A 95 -13.49 -1.59 -3.78
CA THR A 95 -13.78 -2.84 -4.49
C THR A 95 -12.51 -3.48 -5.04
N LEU A 96 -11.64 -2.68 -5.69
CA LEU A 96 -10.35 -3.11 -6.22
C LEU A 96 -9.26 -3.01 -5.16
N ASP A 97 -9.31 -2.00 -4.30
CA ASP A 97 -8.34 -1.65 -3.28
C ASP A 97 -8.93 -1.73 -1.86
N MET A 98 -8.87 -2.95 -1.14
CA MET A 98 -8.64 -4.22 -1.83
C MET A 98 -9.64 -5.30 -1.33
N LYS A 99 -10.92 -4.91 -1.14
CA LYS A 99 -11.96 -5.82 -0.59
C LYS A 99 -12.20 -7.05 -1.46
N ALA A 100 -12.00 -6.94 -2.79
CA ALA A 100 -12.02 -8.10 -3.68
C ALA A 100 -10.91 -9.11 -3.32
N GLY A 101 -9.72 -8.66 -2.93
CA GLY A 101 -8.62 -9.51 -2.49
C GLY A 101 -8.98 -10.35 -1.27
N ILE A 102 -9.73 -9.76 -0.32
CA ILE A 102 -10.26 -10.48 0.86
C ILE A 102 -11.21 -11.61 0.40
N VAL A 103 -12.14 -11.29 -0.49
CA VAL A 103 -13.11 -12.28 -1.00
C VAL A 103 -12.43 -13.40 -1.79
N ILE A 104 -11.43 -13.06 -2.60
CA ILE A 104 -10.61 -14.02 -3.38
C ILE A 104 -9.89 -14.96 -2.40
N THR A 105 -9.26 -14.44 -1.36
CA THR A 105 -8.58 -15.22 -0.33
C THR A 105 -9.50 -16.23 0.34
N LEU A 106 -10.64 -15.77 0.85
CA LEU A 106 -11.59 -16.63 1.54
C LEU A 106 -12.20 -17.69 0.60
N SER A 107 -12.42 -17.34 -0.67
CA SER A 107 -12.95 -18.29 -1.67
C SER A 107 -11.92 -19.33 -2.07
N ALA A 108 -10.65 -18.98 -2.22
CA ALA A 108 -9.57 -19.91 -2.49
C ALA A 108 -9.44 -20.95 -1.36
N ILE A 109 -9.43 -20.47 -0.11
CA ILE A 109 -9.37 -21.34 1.09
C ILE A 109 -10.61 -22.25 1.18
N SER A 110 -11.80 -21.70 0.95
CA SER A 110 -13.05 -22.49 0.94
C SER A 110 -12.99 -23.62 -0.11
N SER A 111 -12.47 -23.33 -1.29
CA SER A 111 -12.30 -24.32 -2.35
C SER A 111 -11.34 -25.44 -1.96
N LEU A 112 -10.20 -25.11 -1.32
CA LEU A 112 -9.25 -26.10 -0.82
C LEU A 112 -9.85 -26.99 0.26
N LEU A 113 -10.53 -26.40 1.22
CA LEU A 113 -11.18 -27.15 2.31
C LEU A 113 -12.28 -28.08 1.80
N SER A 114 -13.05 -27.67 0.78
CA SER A 114 -14.13 -28.50 0.20
C SER A 114 -13.63 -29.74 -0.52
N LYS A 115 -12.39 -29.76 -0.98
CA LYS A 115 -11.75 -30.95 -1.59
C LYS A 115 -11.36 -32.01 -0.55
N GLY A 116 -11.52 -31.73 0.77
CA GLY A 116 -11.11 -32.62 1.84
C GLY A 116 -9.58 -32.78 1.97
N THR A 117 -8.82 -32.07 1.20
CA THR A 117 -7.37 -32.00 1.30
C THR A 117 -7.03 -30.92 2.33
N ALA A 118 -6.38 -31.32 3.45
CA ALA A 118 -5.65 -30.35 4.24
C ALA A 118 -4.71 -29.62 3.28
N ALA A 119 -4.67 -28.29 3.33
CA ALA A 119 -3.69 -27.54 2.55
C ALA A 119 -2.33 -28.20 2.81
N PRO A 120 -1.54 -28.56 1.79
CA PRO A 120 -0.27 -29.26 1.96
C PRO A 120 0.73 -28.46 2.80
N ARG A 121 0.46 -27.19 2.99
CA ARG A 121 1.19 -26.25 3.85
C ARG A 121 0.23 -25.44 4.69
N PRO A 122 0.63 -25.01 5.89
CA PRO A 122 -0.15 -24.09 6.69
C PRO A 122 -0.33 -22.76 5.94
N VAL A 123 -1.52 -22.18 6.08
CA VAL A 123 -1.87 -20.88 5.49
C VAL A 123 -2.13 -19.90 6.62
N THR A 124 -1.48 -18.76 6.55
CA THR A 124 -1.73 -17.62 7.44
C THR A 124 -2.21 -16.45 6.60
N ALA A 125 -3.33 -15.82 6.98
CA ALA A 125 -3.79 -14.57 6.37
C ALA A 125 -3.77 -13.47 7.42
N LEU A 126 -3.13 -12.36 7.11
CA LEU A 126 -3.14 -11.14 7.91
C LEU A 126 -3.96 -10.09 7.16
N PHE A 127 -5.02 -9.61 7.83
CA PHE A 127 -5.85 -8.52 7.33
C PHE A 127 -5.52 -7.27 8.14
N THR A 128 -4.83 -6.33 7.51
CA THR A 128 -4.36 -5.10 8.15
C THR A 128 -5.42 -4.00 8.11
N SER A 129 -5.28 -2.97 8.93
CA SER A 129 -6.25 -1.89 9.12
C SER A 129 -5.67 -0.50 8.87
N ASP A 130 -4.44 -0.43 8.34
CA ASP A 130 -3.67 0.82 8.21
C ASP A 130 -2.75 0.86 7.00
N GLU A 131 -3.05 0.08 5.95
CA GLU A 131 -2.23 0.05 4.72
C GLU A 131 -2.20 1.41 4.06
N GLU A 132 -3.35 2.02 3.84
CA GLU A 132 -3.58 3.28 3.15
C GLU A 132 -2.90 4.50 3.81
N ILE A 133 -2.48 4.33 5.06
CA ILE A 133 -1.78 5.36 5.84
C ILE A 133 -0.36 4.96 6.25
N GLY A 134 0.22 3.95 5.54
CA GLY A 134 1.63 3.59 5.65
C GLY A 134 1.96 2.44 6.58
N SER A 135 0.98 1.65 7.03
CA SER A 135 1.16 0.39 7.80
C SER A 135 1.97 0.57 9.09
N LEU A 136 1.83 1.72 9.75
CA LEU A 136 2.64 2.08 10.92
C LEU A 136 2.49 1.10 12.08
N THR A 137 1.36 0.41 12.18
CA THR A 137 1.06 -0.52 13.26
C THR A 137 1.14 -1.98 12.82
N SER A 138 0.83 -2.27 11.53
CA SER A 138 0.86 -3.62 10.96
C SER A 138 2.25 -4.08 10.52
N ARG A 139 3.16 -3.18 10.12
CA ARG A 139 4.49 -3.50 9.58
C ARG A 139 5.23 -4.55 10.38
N LYS A 140 5.31 -4.41 11.71
CA LYS A 140 6.02 -5.37 12.57
C LYS A 140 5.43 -6.78 12.50
N HIS A 141 4.11 -6.90 12.32
CA HIS A 141 3.42 -8.17 12.19
C HIS A 141 3.65 -8.77 10.81
N ILE A 142 3.60 -7.95 9.75
CA ILE A 142 3.93 -8.35 8.38
C ILE A 142 5.35 -8.92 8.32
N GLU A 143 6.35 -8.17 8.79
CA GLU A 143 7.75 -8.60 8.77
C GLU A 143 7.99 -9.87 9.60
N SER A 144 7.35 -9.98 10.77
CA SER A 144 7.47 -11.16 11.63
C SER A 144 6.90 -12.42 10.97
N LEU A 145 5.66 -12.33 10.44
CA LEU A 145 5.01 -13.45 9.78
C LEU A 145 5.70 -13.84 8.47
N ALA A 146 6.19 -12.85 7.70
CA ALA A 146 6.89 -13.10 6.46
C ALA A 146 8.16 -13.94 6.67
N ARG A 147 8.91 -13.72 7.77
CA ARG A 147 10.14 -14.50 8.08
C ARG A 147 9.88 -15.99 8.30
N GLU A 148 8.66 -16.37 8.64
CA GLU A 148 8.26 -17.76 8.84
C GLU A 148 7.65 -18.38 7.57
N ALA A 149 7.31 -17.57 6.55
CA ALA A 149 6.66 -18.00 5.32
C ALA A 149 7.65 -18.47 4.26
N SER A 150 7.23 -19.43 3.43
CA SER A 150 7.93 -19.83 2.20
C SER A 150 7.63 -18.92 1.01
N ILE A 151 6.48 -18.25 1.05
CA ILE A 151 5.99 -17.30 0.05
C ILE A 151 5.00 -16.34 0.69
N VAL A 152 4.96 -15.13 0.21
CA VAL A 152 3.95 -14.13 0.57
C VAL A 152 3.15 -13.76 -0.68
N PHE A 153 1.82 -13.84 -0.60
CA PHE A 153 0.89 -13.35 -1.60
C PHE A 153 0.23 -12.07 -1.10
N VAL A 154 0.37 -10.98 -1.86
CA VAL A 154 -0.28 -9.70 -1.56
C VAL A 154 -1.49 -9.55 -2.47
N MET A 155 -2.66 -9.42 -1.86
CA MET A 155 -3.94 -9.51 -2.55
C MET A 155 -4.43 -8.18 -3.14
N GLU A 156 -3.52 -7.26 -3.38
CA GLU A 156 -3.73 -6.03 -4.14
C GLU A 156 -4.24 -6.32 -5.56
N GLY A 157 -4.95 -5.36 -6.15
CA GLY A 157 -5.42 -5.51 -7.51
C GLY A 157 -4.29 -5.78 -8.51
N ALA A 158 -4.53 -6.65 -9.48
CA ALA A 158 -3.61 -6.91 -10.58
C ALA A 158 -3.51 -5.70 -11.54
N LEU A 159 -2.56 -5.75 -12.46
CA LEU A 159 -2.56 -4.80 -13.59
C LEU A 159 -3.76 -5.07 -14.50
N LEU A 160 -4.16 -4.08 -15.29
CA LEU A 160 -5.37 -4.15 -16.12
C LEU A 160 -5.33 -5.32 -17.14
N ASP A 161 -4.16 -5.69 -17.60
CA ASP A 161 -3.95 -6.85 -18.48
C ASP A 161 -3.86 -8.19 -17.73
N GLY A 162 -4.08 -8.19 -16.40
CA GLY A 162 -4.00 -9.34 -15.53
C GLY A 162 -2.59 -9.70 -15.05
N SER A 163 -1.56 -8.93 -15.41
CA SER A 163 -0.19 -9.16 -14.93
C SER A 163 -0.07 -9.04 -13.42
N LEU A 164 0.79 -9.85 -12.81
CA LEU A 164 1.18 -9.71 -11.41
C LEU A 164 2.12 -8.51 -11.24
N LYS A 165 2.05 -7.87 -10.08
CA LYS A 165 2.97 -6.80 -9.71
C LYS A 165 4.23 -7.41 -9.09
N THR A 166 5.25 -7.64 -9.90
CA THR A 166 6.52 -8.27 -9.48
C THR A 166 7.55 -7.25 -9.01
N TRP A 167 7.28 -5.97 -9.21
CA TRP A 167 8.06 -4.87 -8.67
C TRP A 167 7.18 -3.68 -8.29
N ARG A 168 7.62 -2.94 -7.26
CA ARG A 168 6.99 -1.70 -6.81
C ARG A 168 8.07 -0.71 -6.40
N LYS A 169 7.86 0.59 -6.64
CA LYS A 169 8.75 1.62 -6.09
C LYS A 169 8.64 1.66 -4.56
N GLY A 170 9.74 2.04 -3.92
CA GLY A 170 9.73 2.46 -2.52
C GLY A 170 9.13 3.85 -2.39
N VAL A 171 8.58 4.14 -1.23
CA VAL A 171 7.89 5.40 -0.90
C VAL A 171 8.45 5.98 0.38
N GLY A 172 8.80 7.24 0.32
CA GLY A 172 9.17 8.04 1.47
C GLY A 172 8.67 9.46 1.34
N GLU A 173 8.84 10.22 2.39
CA GLU A 173 8.42 11.61 2.46
C GLU A 173 9.49 12.46 3.15
N PHE A 174 9.69 13.68 2.67
CA PHE A 174 10.38 14.71 3.41
C PHE A 174 9.45 15.88 3.69
N ASN A 175 9.51 16.34 4.92
CA ASN A 175 8.90 17.60 5.37
C ASN A 175 10.02 18.61 5.54
N VAL A 176 9.96 19.71 4.81
CA VAL A 176 10.95 20.80 4.91
C VAL A 176 10.27 22.03 5.47
N LYS A 177 10.84 22.57 6.52
CA LYS A 177 10.40 23.79 7.18
C LYS A 177 11.50 24.83 7.09
N VAL A 178 11.13 26.01 6.61
CA VAL A 178 11.99 27.19 6.60
C VAL A 178 11.51 28.16 7.67
N LYS A 179 12.45 28.66 8.46
CA LYS A 179 12.23 29.77 9.40
C LYS A 179 12.99 31.00 8.95
N GLY A 180 12.32 32.13 8.93
CA GLY A 180 12.84 33.45 8.65
C GLY A 180 12.53 34.42 9.79
N ARG A 181 12.18 35.66 9.45
CA ARG A 181 11.81 36.68 10.41
C ARG A 181 10.74 37.61 9.85
N ALA A 182 9.63 37.73 10.57
CA ALA A 182 8.55 38.64 10.21
C ALA A 182 9.00 40.11 10.29
N ALA A 183 8.46 40.93 9.38
CA ALA A 183 8.59 42.38 9.38
C ALA A 183 7.45 43.02 8.59
N HIS A 184 7.19 44.32 8.78
CA HIS A 184 6.25 45.03 7.95
C HIS A 184 6.82 45.22 6.53
N ALA A 185 6.12 44.70 5.51
CA ALA A 185 6.64 44.66 4.13
C ALA A 185 6.93 46.05 3.52
N GLY A 186 6.24 47.11 3.99
CA GLY A 186 6.46 48.49 3.51
C GLY A 186 7.36 49.35 4.41
N GLY A 187 7.37 49.13 5.73
CA GLY A 187 8.12 49.95 6.68
C GLY A 187 9.49 49.44 7.04
N ASP A 188 9.56 48.12 7.34
CA ASP A 188 10.76 47.51 7.92
C ASP A 188 11.24 46.28 7.09
N HIS A 189 11.02 46.30 5.79
CA HIS A 189 11.28 45.17 4.91
C HIS A 189 12.70 44.60 5.06
N LYS A 190 13.71 45.45 5.21
CA LYS A 190 15.12 45.06 5.39
C LYS A 190 15.39 44.24 6.66
N GLU A 191 14.55 44.44 7.68
CA GLU A 191 14.64 43.70 8.94
C GLU A 191 14.03 42.29 8.84
N GLY A 192 13.19 42.06 7.83
CA GLY A 192 12.59 40.75 7.56
C GLY A 192 13.57 39.74 6.96
N ARG A 193 13.21 38.45 7.07
CA ARG A 193 13.86 37.34 6.36
C ARG A 193 12.75 36.50 5.78
N ASN A 194 12.61 36.54 4.46
CA ASN A 194 11.45 35.96 3.77
C ASN A 194 11.55 34.45 3.66
N ALA A 195 10.79 33.73 4.47
CA ALA A 195 10.78 32.28 4.46
C ALA A 195 10.17 31.67 3.18
N ILE A 196 9.27 32.37 2.49
CA ILE A 196 8.72 31.90 1.20
C ILE A 196 9.75 32.04 0.09
N GLU A 197 10.54 33.14 0.05
CA GLU A 197 11.61 33.30 -0.92
C GLU A 197 12.69 32.22 -0.72
N GLU A 198 13.11 31.99 0.52
CA GLU A 198 14.02 30.91 0.85
C GLU A 198 13.46 29.55 0.42
N MET A 199 12.17 29.27 0.71
CA MET A 199 11.54 28.02 0.31
C MET A 199 11.51 27.84 -1.20
N ALA A 200 11.35 28.89 -1.99
CA ALA A 200 11.40 28.81 -3.44
C ALA A 200 12.78 28.32 -3.95
N HIS A 201 13.88 28.76 -3.32
CA HIS A 201 15.22 28.26 -3.61
C HIS A 201 15.35 26.78 -3.27
N GLN A 202 14.82 26.35 -2.13
CA GLN A 202 14.88 24.97 -1.69
C GLN A 202 14.02 24.04 -2.59
N ILE A 203 12.83 24.46 -3.00
CA ILE A 203 11.99 23.71 -3.94
C ILE A 203 12.75 23.43 -5.24
N ILE A 204 13.39 24.46 -5.82
CA ILE A 204 14.15 24.30 -7.07
C ILE A 204 15.34 23.34 -6.87
N ALA A 205 16.02 23.39 -5.73
CA ALA A 205 17.13 22.49 -5.41
C ALA A 205 16.64 21.04 -5.25
N ILE A 206 15.56 20.83 -4.51
CA ILE A 206 14.97 19.51 -4.23
C ILE A 206 14.46 18.86 -5.52
N GLN A 207 13.72 19.57 -6.37
CA GLN A 207 13.18 19.03 -7.62
C GLN A 207 14.27 18.57 -8.58
N LYS A 208 15.48 19.16 -8.56
CA LYS A 208 16.64 18.74 -9.34
C LYS A 208 17.21 17.38 -8.93
N LEU A 209 16.85 16.86 -7.76
CA LEU A 209 17.28 15.53 -7.30
C LEU A 209 16.54 14.39 -7.99
N THR A 210 15.45 14.68 -8.73
CA THR A 210 14.74 13.71 -9.57
C THR A 210 15.68 13.15 -10.64
N ASP A 211 15.70 11.83 -10.77
CA ASP A 211 16.51 11.08 -11.73
C ASP A 211 15.63 9.99 -12.38
N TYR A 212 15.14 10.26 -13.58
CA TYR A 212 14.27 9.34 -14.31
C TYR A 212 14.97 8.06 -14.75
N GLU A 213 16.29 8.12 -15.00
CA GLU A 213 17.08 6.94 -15.39
C GLU A 213 17.17 5.94 -14.23
N LYS A 214 17.28 6.45 -13.01
CA LYS A 214 17.23 5.65 -11.79
C LYS A 214 15.82 5.37 -11.29
N GLN A 215 14.81 5.84 -12.00
CA GLN A 215 13.40 5.76 -11.62
C GLN A 215 13.11 6.39 -10.23
N THR A 216 13.88 7.43 -9.90
CA THR A 216 13.77 8.22 -8.67
C THR A 216 13.03 9.51 -8.97
N THR A 217 11.96 9.80 -8.22
CA THR A 217 11.19 11.04 -8.38
C THR A 217 10.95 11.70 -7.03
N LEU A 218 11.08 13.03 -7.02
CA LEU A 218 10.69 13.89 -5.90
C LEU A 218 9.58 14.81 -6.41
N ASN A 219 8.50 14.91 -5.65
CA ASN A 219 7.38 15.77 -5.96
C ASN A 219 7.05 16.64 -4.74
N VAL A 220 7.28 17.94 -4.85
CA VAL A 220 6.77 18.89 -3.88
C VAL A 220 5.28 19.04 -4.14
N GLY A 221 4.46 18.32 -3.37
CA GLY A 221 3.02 18.22 -3.57
C GLY A 221 2.21 19.25 -2.79
N ILE A 222 2.75 19.70 -1.65
CA ILE A 222 2.08 20.66 -0.76
C ILE A 222 3.07 21.76 -0.38
N ILE A 223 2.60 23.01 -0.38
CA ILE A 223 3.32 24.19 0.13
C ILE A 223 2.40 25.06 0.95
N ASN A 224 2.89 25.52 2.09
CA ASN A 224 2.22 26.50 2.95
C ASN A 224 3.20 27.57 3.40
N GLY A 225 2.74 28.83 3.61
CA GLY A 225 3.58 29.89 4.13
C GLY A 225 2.90 31.25 4.16
N GLY A 226 3.39 32.10 5.05
CA GLY A 226 2.91 33.46 5.25
C GLY A 226 1.57 33.56 5.95
N THR A 227 1.22 34.76 6.37
CA THR A 227 -0.03 35.09 7.11
C THR A 227 -0.81 36.23 6.46
N ALA A 228 -0.13 37.22 5.89
CA ALA A 228 -0.72 38.35 5.19
C ALA A 228 0.27 38.91 4.14
N SER A 229 -0.25 39.50 3.06
CA SER A 229 0.57 40.02 1.95
C SER A 229 1.46 41.21 2.33
N ASN A 230 1.13 41.94 3.40
CA ASN A 230 1.88 43.06 3.90
C ASN A 230 2.85 42.70 5.05
N VAL A 231 3.07 41.43 5.30
CA VAL A 231 4.02 40.88 6.29
C VAL A 231 5.04 40.03 5.57
N VAL A 232 6.34 40.29 5.83
CA VAL A 232 7.42 39.37 5.39
C VAL A 232 7.21 38.04 6.12
N PRO A 233 7.04 36.90 5.41
CA PRO A 233 6.70 35.64 6.05
C PRO A 233 7.87 35.06 6.85
N GLU A 234 7.60 34.70 8.11
CA GLU A 234 8.60 34.10 9.01
C GLU A 234 8.64 32.58 8.94
N GLU A 235 7.67 31.93 8.30
CA GLU A 235 7.60 30.48 8.18
C GLU A 235 7.06 30.05 6.81
N SER A 236 7.64 28.98 6.27
CA SER A 236 7.09 28.24 5.13
C SER A 236 7.41 26.76 5.28
N THR A 237 6.49 25.90 4.82
CA THR A 237 6.63 24.43 4.86
C THR A 237 6.28 23.81 3.53
N ILE A 238 6.94 22.71 3.18
CA ILE A 238 6.58 21.85 2.05
C ILE A 238 6.56 20.41 2.47
N GLU A 239 5.74 19.60 1.76
CA GLU A 239 5.73 18.16 1.82
C GLU A 239 6.20 17.60 0.46
N VAL A 240 7.15 16.68 0.50
CA VAL A 240 7.82 16.12 -0.67
C VAL A 240 7.60 14.62 -0.73
N ASP A 241 6.76 14.13 -1.65
CA ASP A 241 6.65 12.70 -1.96
C ASP A 241 7.90 12.23 -2.68
N VAL A 242 8.44 11.10 -2.26
CA VAL A 242 9.63 10.50 -2.83
C VAL A 242 9.37 9.07 -3.25
N ARG A 243 9.71 8.77 -4.51
CA ARG A 243 9.65 7.41 -5.06
C ARG A 243 11.02 6.96 -5.50
N VAL A 244 11.45 5.78 -5.04
CA VAL A 244 12.77 5.21 -5.35
C VAL A 244 12.63 3.77 -5.84
N MET A 245 13.48 3.37 -6.80
CA MET A 245 13.49 1.98 -7.29
C MET A 245 14.81 1.28 -7.01
N GLN A 246 15.90 1.99 -7.18
CA GLN A 246 17.24 1.42 -7.05
C GLN A 246 17.71 1.40 -5.60
N PRO A 247 18.41 0.34 -5.16
CA PRO A 247 19.10 0.33 -3.87
C PRO A 247 20.05 1.54 -3.74
N GLY A 248 20.11 2.13 -2.54
CA GLY A 248 20.99 3.27 -2.24
C GLY A 248 20.45 4.64 -2.66
N GLU A 249 19.37 4.70 -3.46
CA GLU A 249 18.80 6.00 -3.87
C GLU A 249 18.15 6.74 -2.71
N TRP A 250 17.53 6.04 -1.76
CA TRP A 250 17.00 6.68 -0.56
C TRP A 250 18.11 7.33 0.26
N GLU A 251 19.19 6.59 0.53
CA GLU A 251 20.36 7.07 1.29
C GLU A 251 21.02 8.26 0.59
N ARG A 252 21.10 8.23 -0.74
CA ARG A 252 21.58 9.37 -1.53
C ARG A 252 20.70 10.60 -1.30
N LEU A 253 19.38 10.45 -1.44
CA LEU A 253 18.42 11.56 -1.26
C LEU A 253 18.45 12.10 0.17
N GLU A 254 18.45 11.22 1.17
CA GLU A 254 18.55 11.62 2.57
C GLU A 254 19.83 12.42 2.83
N GLY A 255 20.94 11.99 2.20
CA GLY A 255 22.23 12.71 2.25
C GLY A 255 22.16 14.09 1.59
N GLU A 256 21.52 14.22 0.43
CA GLU A 256 21.34 15.51 -0.25
C GLU A 256 20.39 16.45 0.53
N MET A 257 19.30 15.92 1.09
CA MET A 257 18.39 16.70 1.92
C MET A 257 19.06 17.25 3.18
N LYS A 258 19.94 16.48 3.81
CA LYS A 258 20.75 16.91 4.95
C LYS A 258 21.81 17.99 4.60
N LYS A 259 22.17 18.13 3.32
CA LYS A 259 23.13 19.12 2.82
C LYS A 259 22.49 20.44 2.43
N LEU A 260 21.16 20.54 2.45
CA LEU A 260 20.48 21.79 2.13
C LEU A 260 20.98 22.92 3.03
N LYS A 261 21.31 24.05 2.41
CA LYS A 261 21.78 25.25 3.09
C LYS A 261 20.90 26.44 2.73
N PRO A 262 20.69 27.36 3.67
CA PRO A 262 19.99 28.60 3.36
C PRO A 262 20.66 29.35 2.19
N ALA A 263 19.86 29.83 1.26
CA ALA A 263 20.25 30.76 0.21
C ALA A 263 20.22 32.21 0.70
N LEU A 264 19.33 32.50 1.66
CA LEU A 264 19.17 33.82 2.26
C LEU A 264 19.79 33.87 3.66
N ASP A 265 20.61 34.87 3.90
CA ASP A 265 21.19 35.09 5.22
C ASP A 265 20.13 35.31 6.29
N GLY A 266 20.29 34.64 7.44
CA GLY A 266 19.40 34.76 8.60
C GLY A 266 18.10 33.92 8.49
N THR A 267 18.00 33.03 7.51
CA THR A 267 17.01 31.94 7.48
C THR A 267 17.60 30.65 8.02
N SER A 268 16.75 29.69 8.35
CA SER A 268 17.16 28.32 8.70
C SER A 268 16.24 27.29 8.08
N ILE A 269 16.77 26.07 7.87
CA ILE A 269 16.06 24.96 7.24
C ILE A 269 16.05 23.80 8.22
N GLU A 270 14.87 23.22 8.41
CA GLU A 270 14.68 21.98 9.16
C GLU A 270 14.10 20.93 8.19
N VAL A 271 14.74 19.75 8.12
CA VAL A 271 14.29 18.62 7.30
C VAL A 271 13.92 17.47 8.23
N SER A 272 12.75 16.91 8.04
CA SER A 272 12.27 15.70 8.71
C SER A 272 11.63 14.76 7.70
N GLY A 273 11.24 13.56 8.14
CA GLY A 273 10.65 12.55 7.27
C GLY A 273 11.46 11.28 7.25
N GLY A 274 11.17 10.40 6.31
CA GLY A 274 11.83 9.11 6.25
C GLY A 274 11.28 8.20 5.15
N LEU A 275 11.96 7.07 4.93
CA LEU A 275 11.47 5.99 4.08
C LEU A 275 10.37 5.23 4.83
N ASN A 276 9.16 5.23 4.28
CA ASN A 276 8.07 4.42 4.79
C ASN A 276 8.18 2.98 4.26
N ARG A 277 8.14 2.82 2.95
CA ARG A 277 8.23 1.51 2.28
C ARG A 277 9.47 1.43 1.41
N PRO A 278 10.39 0.47 1.65
CA PRO A 278 11.53 0.26 0.77
C PRO A 278 11.09 -0.23 -0.62
N PRO A 279 11.94 -0.14 -1.66
CA PRO A 279 11.59 -0.67 -2.98
C PRO A 279 11.44 -2.20 -2.96
N MET A 280 10.56 -2.71 -3.81
CA MET A 280 10.37 -4.13 -4.11
C MET A 280 10.84 -4.37 -5.55
N PRO A 281 12.13 -4.68 -5.79
CA PRO A 281 12.66 -4.89 -7.12
C PRO A 281 12.32 -6.27 -7.67
N PHE A 282 12.26 -6.43 -9.00
CA PHE A 282 12.18 -7.72 -9.66
C PHE A 282 13.56 -8.39 -9.72
N GLY A 283 14.12 -8.68 -8.53
CA GLY A 283 15.41 -9.34 -8.34
C GLY A 283 15.31 -10.87 -8.43
N GLU A 284 16.42 -11.57 -8.16
CA GLU A 284 16.52 -13.03 -8.30
C GLU A 284 15.42 -13.80 -7.53
N VAL A 285 15.15 -13.42 -6.29
CA VAL A 285 14.14 -14.06 -5.45
C VAL A 285 12.74 -13.92 -6.06
N SER A 286 12.38 -12.69 -6.48
CA SER A 286 11.08 -12.43 -7.11
C SER A 286 10.95 -13.12 -8.48
N GLN A 287 12.03 -13.17 -9.27
CA GLN A 287 12.07 -13.89 -10.56
C GLN A 287 11.88 -15.38 -10.36
N ALA A 288 12.55 -15.99 -9.38
CA ALA A 288 12.40 -17.41 -9.08
C ALA A 288 10.96 -17.73 -8.60
N ALA A 289 10.39 -16.90 -7.73
CA ALA A 289 9.01 -17.03 -7.27
C ALA A 289 8.02 -16.90 -8.43
N PHE A 290 8.18 -15.89 -9.28
CA PHE A 290 7.33 -15.69 -10.44
C PHE A 290 7.41 -16.86 -11.44
N LYS A 291 8.61 -17.36 -11.71
CA LYS A 291 8.83 -18.53 -12.58
C LYS A 291 8.09 -19.78 -12.05
N LYS A 292 8.20 -20.04 -10.74
CA LYS A 292 7.49 -21.14 -10.08
C LYS A 292 5.97 -20.96 -10.18
N ALA A 293 5.46 -19.77 -9.86
CA ALA A 293 4.03 -19.46 -9.95
C ALA A 293 3.51 -19.63 -11.40
N SER A 294 4.27 -19.17 -12.39
CA SER A 294 3.92 -19.28 -13.80
C SER A 294 3.85 -20.75 -14.24
N GLN A 295 4.77 -21.59 -13.77
CA GLN A 295 4.75 -23.03 -14.06
C GLN A 295 3.51 -23.69 -13.46
N ILE A 296 3.20 -23.40 -12.18
CA ILE A 296 2.00 -23.94 -11.52
C ILE A 296 0.73 -23.48 -12.24
N ALA A 297 0.61 -22.19 -12.57
CA ALA A 297 -0.56 -21.67 -13.27
C ALA A 297 -0.76 -22.32 -14.63
N LYS A 298 0.31 -22.55 -15.37
CA LYS A 298 0.29 -23.24 -16.67
C LYS A 298 -0.12 -24.70 -16.53
N ASP A 299 0.49 -25.44 -15.60
CA ASP A 299 0.27 -26.89 -15.46
C ASP A 299 -1.11 -27.21 -14.88
N VAL A 300 -1.60 -26.40 -13.92
CA VAL A 300 -2.84 -26.66 -13.20
C VAL A 300 -4.05 -26.01 -13.86
N LEU A 301 -3.88 -24.81 -14.43
CA LEU A 301 -4.98 -24.00 -14.94
C LEU A 301 -4.92 -23.73 -16.45
N GLY A 302 -3.79 -24.02 -17.10
CA GLY A 302 -3.56 -23.65 -18.50
C GLY A 302 -3.40 -22.15 -18.72
N VAL A 303 -3.07 -21.37 -17.69
CA VAL A 303 -2.98 -19.91 -17.71
C VAL A 303 -1.53 -19.47 -17.77
N GLU A 304 -1.23 -18.53 -18.68
CA GLU A 304 0.07 -17.85 -18.73
C GLU A 304 0.04 -16.59 -17.86
N LEU A 305 0.90 -16.54 -16.84
CA LEU A 305 1.09 -15.35 -16.02
C LEU A 305 2.05 -14.38 -16.69
N LYS A 306 1.77 -13.08 -16.52
CA LYS A 306 2.65 -12.00 -16.95
C LYS A 306 3.18 -11.23 -15.74
N ALA A 307 4.41 -10.75 -15.85
CA ALA A 307 5.06 -9.91 -14.85
C ALA A 307 4.97 -8.44 -15.27
N GLY A 308 4.68 -7.59 -14.32
CA GLY A 308 4.65 -6.15 -14.49
C GLY A 308 4.93 -5.46 -13.15
N GLY A 309 4.69 -4.16 -13.07
CA GLY A 309 4.84 -3.46 -11.81
C GLY A 309 4.29 -2.04 -11.85
N THR A 310 4.44 -1.32 -10.75
CA THR A 310 3.83 -0.01 -10.57
C THR A 310 4.68 0.91 -9.70
N GLY A 311 4.47 2.22 -9.84
CA GLY A 311 5.04 3.24 -8.96
C GLY A 311 4.39 3.31 -7.57
N GLY A 312 3.20 2.70 -7.38
CA GLY A 312 2.54 2.59 -6.08
C GLY A 312 3.16 1.48 -5.23
N ALA A 313 3.25 1.70 -3.93
CA ALA A 313 3.72 0.71 -2.97
C ALA A 313 2.57 -0.12 -2.39
N SER A 314 2.90 -1.15 -1.63
CA SER A 314 1.99 -1.99 -0.85
C SER A 314 2.70 -2.59 0.36
N ASP A 315 2.01 -3.40 1.13
CA ASP A 315 2.61 -4.17 2.23
C ASP A 315 3.67 -5.19 1.74
N GLY A 316 3.67 -5.57 0.46
CA GLY A 316 4.72 -6.38 -0.16
C GLY A 316 6.10 -5.73 -0.14
N ASN A 317 6.16 -4.41 -0.11
CA ASN A 317 7.41 -3.65 0.01
C ASN A 317 8.17 -3.92 1.32
N PHE A 318 7.49 -4.30 2.40
CA PHE A 318 8.15 -4.67 3.66
C PHE A 318 8.73 -6.07 3.62
N VAL A 319 8.21 -6.95 2.75
CA VAL A 319 8.63 -8.34 2.62
C VAL A 319 9.89 -8.47 1.76
N ALA A 320 9.95 -7.76 0.64
CA ALA A 320 11.03 -7.88 -0.33
C ALA A 320 12.45 -7.74 0.25
N PRO A 321 12.72 -6.74 1.14
CA PRO A 321 14.06 -6.58 1.74
C PRO A 321 14.47 -7.71 2.69
N LEU A 322 13.51 -8.54 3.14
CA LEU A 322 13.79 -9.69 3.99
C LEU A 322 14.36 -10.88 3.20
N GLY A 323 14.41 -10.80 1.88
CA GLY A 323 14.81 -11.90 1.01
C GLY A 323 13.77 -13.03 0.92
N ILE A 324 12.54 -12.76 1.33
CA ILE A 324 11.43 -13.71 1.27
C ILE A 324 10.71 -13.55 -0.08
N PRO A 325 10.37 -14.66 -0.77
CA PRO A 325 9.60 -14.59 -1.99
C PRO A 325 8.26 -13.88 -1.78
N VAL A 326 7.96 -12.90 -2.63
CA VAL A 326 6.70 -12.16 -2.59
C VAL A 326 6.14 -11.99 -4.01
N LEU A 327 4.85 -12.24 -4.17
CA LEU A 327 4.09 -11.96 -5.39
C LEU A 327 2.90 -11.08 -5.04
N ASP A 328 2.83 -9.93 -5.68
CA ASP A 328 1.81 -8.93 -5.47
C ASP A 328 0.90 -8.81 -6.70
N GLY A 329 -0.21 -8.07 -6.57
CA GLY A 329 -1.22 -8.01 -7.63
C GLY A 329 -1.97 -9.33 -7.80
N MET A 330 -2.12 -10.09 -6.72
CA MET A 330 -2.82 -11.38 -6.71
C MET A 330 -4.34 -11.22 -6.69
N GLY A 331 -4.84 -10.02 -6.39
CA GLY A 331 -6.26 -9.70 -6.31
C GLY A 331 -6.96 -9.53 -7.66
N ALA A 332 -8.11 -8.87 -7.66
CA ALA A 332 -8.96 -8.69 -8.83
C ALA A 332 -8.30 -7.81 -9.91
N ILE A 333 -8.82 -7.88 -11.13
CA ILE A 333 -8.41 -7.03 -12.26
C ILE A 333 -9.40 -5.88 -12.36
N GLY A 334 -8.90 -4.64 -12.41
CA GLY A 334 -9.73 -3.44 -12.50
C GLY A 334 -8.91 -2.18 -12.61
N GLU A 335 -9.57 -1.05 -12.48
CA GLU A 335 -8.99 0.30 -12.54
C GLU A 335 -9.69 1.27 -11.60
N GLY A 336 -9.13 2.47 -11.51
CA GLY A 336 -9.75 3.60 -10.82
C GLY A 336 -9.40 3.69 -9.35
N TYR A 337 -8.25 3.14 -8.93
CA TYR A 337 -7.76 3.28 -7.56
C TYR A 337 -7.98 4.69 -7.00
N HIS A 338 -8.42 4.80 -5.75
CA HIS A 338 -8.60 6.05 -5.02
C HIS A 338 -9.55 7.07 -5.70
N SER A 339 -10.49 6.60 -6.54
CA SER A 339 -11.45 7.47 -7.24
C SER A 339 -12.87 6.89 -7.30
N ASP A 340 -13.85 7.73 -7.59
CA ASP A 340 -15.25 7.33 -7.81
C ASP A 340 -15.48 6.53 -9.11
N ARG A 341 -14.40 6.18 -9.81
CA ARG A 341 -14.38 5.34 -11.01
C ARG A 341 -13.85 3.95 -10.75
N GLU A 342 -13.59 3.62 -9.50
CA GLU A 342 -13.05 2.32 -9.10
C GLU A 342 -14.00 1.17 -9.48
N TYR A 343 -13.44 0.16 -10.14
CA TYR A 343 -14.17 -1.04 -10.51
C TYR A 343 -13.25 -2.26 -10.64
N ILE A 344 -13.86 -3.43 -10.59
CA ILE A 344 -13.24 -4.70 -11.00
C ILE A 344 -14.04 -5.36 -12.11
N PHE A 345 -13.40 -6.19 -12.92
CA PHE A 345 -14.10 -7.15 -13.78
C PHE A 345 -14.63 -8.30 -12.91
N ALA A 346 -15.94 -8.56 -12.98
CA ALA A 346 -16.60 -9.51 -12.09
C ALA A 346 -16.07 -10.96 -12.22
N ASN A 347 -15.67 -11.37 -13.44
CA ASN A 347 -15.09 -12.70 -13.70
C ASN A 347 -13.71 -12.86 -13.05
N SER A 348 -12.95 -11.78 -12.87
CA SER A 348 -11.63 -11.85 -12.25
C SER A 348 -11.66 -12.37 -10.82
N LEU A 349 -12.78 -12.23 -10.11
CA LEU A 349 -12.94 -12.80 -8.76
C LEU A 349 -12.72 -14.32 -8.75
N GLU A 350 -13.39 -15.03 -9.65
CA GLU A 350 -13.29 -16.49 -9.73
C GLU A 350 -11.94 -16.94 -10.29
N GLU A 351 -11.46 -16.28 -11.34
CA GLU A 351 -10.18 -16.55 -11.97
C GLU A 351 -9.03 -16.44 -10.97
N ARG A 352 -9.02 -15.36 -10.19
CA ARG A 352 -7.99 -15.10 -9.19
C ARG A 352 -8.10 -16.02 -7.97
N ALA A 353 -9.30 -16.39 -7.56
CA ALA A 353 -9.49 -17.39 -6.50
C ALA A 353 -8.96 -18.78 -6.91
N LYS A 354 -9.19 -19.19 -8.16
CA LYS A 354 -8.62 -20.43 -8.72
C LYS A 354 -7.10 -20.37 -8.77
N LEU A 355 -6.53 -19.22 -9.21
CA LEU A 355 -5.09 -19.03 -9.24
C LEU A 355 -4.48 -19.14 -7.84
N LEU A 356 -5.03 -18.41 -6.86
CA LEU A 356 -4.53 -18.44 -5.49
C LEU A 356 -4.61 -19.85 -4.89
N ALA A 357 -5.74 -20.55 -5.09
CA ALA A 357 -5.90 -21.93 -4.63
C ALA A 357 -4.86 -22.87 -5.24
N ALA A 358 -4.64 -22.79 -6.55
CA ALA A 358 -3.64 -23.59 -7.24
C ALA A 358 -2.21 -23.33 -6.73
N LEU A 359 -1.88 -22.07 -6.46
CA LEU A 359 -0.58 -21.69 -5.90
C LEU A 359 -0.41 -22.20 -4.45
N ILE A 360 -1.43 -22.07 -3.60
CA ILE A 360 -1.37 -22.61 -2.22
C ILE A 360 -1.19 -24.14 -2.23
N GLU A 361 -1.91 -24.83 -3.10
CA GLU A 361 -1.91 -26.30 -3.15
C GLU A 361 -0.58 -26.85 -3.69
N ASN A 362 0.10 -26.14 -4.60
CA ASN A 362 1.27 -26.65 -5.34
C ASN A 362 2.58 -25.89 -5.04
N TRP A 363 2.57 -24.95 -4.09
CA TRP A 363 3.78 -24.18 -3.73
C TRP A 363 4.77 -25.05 -2.94
#